data_d4ac7aa38ca16ce746e3304f5b0fca8d
#
_entry.id   d4ac7aa38ca16ce746e3304f5b0fca8d
#
_cell.length_a   1.000
_cell.length_b   1.000
_cell.length_c   1.000
_cell.angle_alpha   90.00
_cell.angle_beta   90.00
_cell.angle_gamma   90.00
#
_symmetry.space_group_name_H-M   'P 1'
#
loop_
_entity.id
_entity.type
_entity.pdbx_description
1 polymer ?
#
loop_
_entity_poly.entity_id
_entity_poly.type
_entity_poly.pdbx_seq_one_letter_code
_entity_poly.pdbx_strand_id
1 'polypeptide(L)'
;MRPIPDIRGAVRERSSLIHCITNPISINQCANAILAVGGRPIMAEHPREVSEITATAGALMLNLGNITDVRMEAMRLSARTAAEHGTPILLDAVGVACSRLRRDYACGLMEAVTPAVIKGNYSEINALYQERYRASGVDADAALDAQTVERAAAALARTRHTVVLASGKVDIVTDGTRLIRVRNGTPQLSCVTGTGCMLGALTAAYLSAASGLDAAVTACAVLGVCGQLAETERGSGSFMVGLLDALSTLQDAELERYMDLEEIEIEAS
;
A
#
# COMPACT_ATOMS: atom_id res chain seq x y z
N MET A 1 -2.15 1.04 -19.11
CA MET A 1 -2.33 1.71 -17.80
C MET A 1 -3.15 2.99 -18.01
N ARG A 2 -4.10 3.28 -17.11
CA ARG A 2 -4.88 4.55 -17.15
C ARG A 2 -3.96 5.73 -16.80
N PRO A 3 -4.08 6.92 -17.43
CA PRO A 3 -3.29 8.09 -17.07
C PRO A 3 -3.44 8.46 -15.59
N ILE A 4 -2.33 8.71 -14.92
CA ILE A 4 -2.31 9.03 -13.47
C ILE A 4 -3.12 10.29 -13.15
N PRO A 5 -3.09 11.39 -13.94
CA PRO A 5 -3.94 12.56 -13.73
C PRO A 5 -5.43 12.23 -13.68
N ASP A 6 -5.90 11.35 -14.56
CA ASP A 6 -7.30 10.92 -14.59
C ASP A 6 -7.71 10.15 -13.33
N ILE A 7 -6.79 9.35 -12.78
CA ILE A 7 -7.03 8.60 -11.53
C ILE A 7 -7.13 9.57 -10.35
N ARG A 8 -6.19 10.52 -10.26
CA ARG A 8 -6.17 11.57 -9.23
C ARG A 8 -7.42 12.44 -9.30
N GLY A 9 -7.82 12.85 -10.49
CA GLY A 9 -9.06 13.59 -10.74
C GLY A 9 -10.29 12.83 -10.26
N ALA A 10 -10.38 11.54 -10.60
CA ALA A 10 -11.51 10.70 -10.22
C ALA A 10 -11.61 10.48 -8.70
N VAL A 11 -10.50 10.38 -7.97
CA VAL A 11 -10.51 10.29 -6.49
C VAL A 11 -11.03 11.58 -5.87
N ARG A 12 -10.59 12.74 -6.35
CA ARG A 12 -11.05 14.05 -5.88
C ARG A 12 -12.54 14.27 -6.16
N GLU A 13 -13.00 13.89 -7.35
CA GLU A 13 -14.41 14.01 -7.74
C GLU A 13 -15.33 13.10 -6.91
N ARG A 14 -14.95 11.82 -6.76
CA ARG A 14 -15.74 10.85 -6.00
C ARG A 14 -15.72 11.11 -4.50
N SER A 15 -14.61 11.59 -3.98
CA SER A 15 -14.37 11.81 -2.55
C SER A 15 -14.87 10.63 -1.69
N SER A 16 -14.46 9.41 -2.09
CA SER A 16 -14.95 8.16 -1.50
C SER A 16 -14.53 8.02 -0.04
N LEU A 17 -15.35 7.34 0.75
CA LEU A 17 -14.98 6.90 2.09
C LEU A 17 -13.92 5.80 1.99
N ILE A 18 -12.80 5.95 2.67
CA ILE A 18 -11.72 4.97 2.73
C ILE A 18 -11.63 4.43 4.15
N HIS A 19 -12.05 3.17 4.31
CA HIS A 19 -11.98 2.52 5.61
C HIS A 19 -10.59 1.93 5.84
N CYS A 20 -9.93 2.34 6.93
CA CYS A 20 -8.59 1.88 7.29
C CYS A 20 -8.58 1.28 8.68
N ILE A 21 -8.29 -0.03 8.77
CA ILE A 21 -7.90 -0.67 10.02
C ILE A 21 -6.38 -0.72 10.01
N THR A 22 -5.75 0.23 10.70
CA THR A 22 -4.29 0.43 10.66
C THR A 22 -3.70 0.52 12.06
N ASN A 23 -2.38 0.61 12.15
CA ASN A 23 -1.69 0.66 13.44
C ASN A 23 -1.70 2.07 14.06
N PRO A 24 -1.71 2.19 15.40
CA PRO A 24 -1.82 3.47 16.10
C PRO A 24 -0.63 4.41 15.89
N ILE A 25 0.52 3.88 15.45
CA ILE A 25 1.73 4.67 15.21
C ILE A 25 1.55 5.57 13.98
N SER A 26 0.83 5.10 12.96
CA SER A 26 0.67 5.79 11.67
C SER A 26 -0.76 6.22 11.34
N ILE A 27 -1.71 6.04 12.26
CA ILE A 27 -3.14 6.32 12.01
C ILE A 27 -3.36 7.76 11.55
N ASN A 28 -2.72 8.72 12.20
CA ASN A 28 -2.84 10.15 11.87
C ASN A 28 -2.25 10.45 10.48
N GLN A 29 -1.06 9.93 10.18
CA GLN A 29 -0.39 10.12 8.90
C GLN A 29 -1.19 9.51 7.75
N CYS A 30 -1.74 8.30 7.94
CA CYS A 30 -2.61 7.65 6.95
C CYS A 30 -3.87 8.47 6.67
N ALA A 31 -4.53 8.97 7.72
CA ALA A 31 -5.73 9.79 7.57
C ALA A 31 -5.42 11.09 6.79
N ASN A 32 -4.35 11.80 7.17
CA ASN A 32 -3.96 13.03 6.49
C ASN A 32 -3.52 12.79 5.04
N ALA A 33 -2.84 11.68 4.74
CA ALA A 33 -2.48 11.32 3.36
C ALA A 33 -3.73 11.10 2.48
N ILE A 34 -4.75 10.41 2.99
CA ILE A 34 -6.03 10.22 2.27
C ILE A 34 -6.74 11.56 2.04
N LEU A 35 -6.80 12.43 3.07
CA LEU A 35 -7.39 13.77 2.94
C LEU A 35 -6.65 14.62 1.92
N ALA A 36 -5.32 14.58 1.92
CA ALA A 36 -4.49 15.37 1.01
C ALA A 36 -4.75 15.04 -0.47
N VAL A 37 -5.09 13.78 -0.79
CA VAL A 37 -5.40 13.38 -2.18
C VAL A 37 -6.89 13.45 -2.53
N GLY A 38 -7.75 13.89 -1.61
CA GLY A 38 -9.19 14.13 -1.84
C GLY A 38 -10.13 12.99 -1.41
N GLY A 39 -9.63 11.94 -0.75
CA GLY A 39 -10.45 10.91 -0.13
C GLY A 39 -10.97 11.31 1.25
N ARG A 40 -11.89 10.52 1.82
CA ARG A 40 -12.42 10.71 3.19
C ARG A 40 -12.05 9.51 4.05
N PRO A 41 -11.08 9.63 4.96
CA PRO A 41 -10.66 8.52 5.81
C PRO A 41 -11.64 8.25 6.94
N ILE A 42 -11.81 6.97 7.29
CA ILE A 42 -12.41 6.53 8.55
C ILE A 42 -11.54 5.42 9.17
N MET A 43 -11.14 5.62 10.43
CA MET A 43 -10.18 4.76 11.13
C MET A 43 -10.88 3.88 12.18
N ALA A 44 -12.05 3.33 11.83
CA ALA A 44 -12.81 2.47 12.72
C ALA A 44 -12.16 1.10 12.87
N GLU A 45 -12.12 0.58 14.10
CA GLU A 45 -11.51 -0.72 14.39
C GLU A 45 -12.31 -1.58 15.37
N HIS A 46 -13.49 -1.11 15.81
CA HIS A 46 -14.29 -1.87 16.75
C HIS A 46 -15.12 -2.95 16.04
N PRO A 47 -15.07 -4.26 16.44
CA PRO A 47 -15.72 -5.35 15.73
C PRO A 47 -17.23 -5.18 15.51
N ARG A 48 -17.92 -4.44 16.38
CA ARG A 48 -19.38 -4.21 16.28
C ARG A 48 -19.78 -3.13 15.26
N GLU A 49 -18.85 -2.32 14.74
CA GLU A 49 -19.15 -1.24 13.80
C GLU A 49 -18.51 -1.44 12.42
N VAL A 50 -17.41 -2.18 12.35
CA VAL A 50 -16.58 -2.21 11.13
C VAL A 50 -17.31 -2.76 9.90
N SER A 51 -18.26 -3.68 10.06
CA SER A 51 -19.04 -4.21 8.95
C SER A 51 -19.95 -3.13 8.34
N GLU A 52 -20.64 -2.35 9.18
CA GLU A 52 -21.51 -1.27 8.75
C GLU A 52 -20.70 -0.19 7.99
N ILE A 53 -19.54 0.15 8.51
CA ILE A 53 -18.64 1.14 7.89
C ILE A 53 -18.07 0.62 6.56
N THR A 54 -17.56 -0.63 6.56
CA THR A 54 -17.00 -1.23 5.34
C THR A 54 -18.01 -1.33 4.22
N ALA A 55 -19.27 -1.63 4.52
CA ALA A 55 -20.34 -1.73 3.53
C ALA A 55 -20.56 -0.43 2.73
N THR A 56 -20.19 0.71 3.28
CA THR A 56 -20.32 2.04 2.63
C THR A 56 -19.02 2.59 2.08
N ALA A 57 -17.90 1.90 2.29
CA ALA A 57 -16.57 2.36 1.87
C ALA A 57 -16.31 2.10 0.39
N GLY A 58 -15.61 3.02 -0.27
CA GLY A 58 -15.12 2.85 -1.64
C GLY A 58 -13.86 1.98 -1.73
N ALA A 59 -13.12 1.82 -0.62
CA ALA A 59 -12.01 0.89 -0.49
C ALA A 59 -11.72 0.58 0.99
N LEU A 60 -11.13 -0.59 1.25
CA LEU A 60 -10.72 -1.05 2.57
C LEU A 60 -9.21 -1.25 2.62
N MET A 61 -8.54 -0.68 3.63
CA MET A 61 -7.15 -0.95 3.97
C MET A 61 -7.06 -1.77 5.25
N LEU A 62 -6.37 -2.91 5.18
CA LEU A 62 -6.03 -3.78 6.31
C LEU A 62 -4.52 -3.77 6.51
N ASN A 63 -4.03 -3.19 7.60
CA ASN A 63 -2.61 -3.07 7.92
C ASN A 63 -2.25 -3.90 9.14
N LEU A 64 -1.33 -4.85 8.98
CA LEU A 64 -0.95 -5.81 10.02
C LEU A 64 0.08 -5.26 11.02
N GLY A 65 0.41 -3.98 10.95
CA GLY A 65 1.26 -3.34 11.94
C GLY A 65 0.59 -3.33 13.32
N ASN A 66 1.34 -3.75 14.34
CA ASN A 66 0.89 -3.66 15.75
C ASN A 66 -0.50 -4.29 16.00
N ILE A 67 -0.74 -5.49 15.43
CA ILE A 67 -2.02 -6.21 15.55
C ILE A 67 -2.38 -6.56 17.00
N THR A 68 -3.69 -6.57 17.28
CA THR A 68 -4.30 -7.05 18.53
C THR A 68 -5.42 -8.03 18.18
N ASP A 69 -5.89 -8.83 19.14
CA ASP A 69 -7.00 -9.75 18.91
C ASP A 69 -8.27 -9.03 18.41
N VAL A 70 -8.55 -7.85 18.96
CA VAL A 70 -9.68 -7.00 18.53
C VAL A 70 -9.52 -6.56 17.08
N ARG A 71 -8.32 -6.12 16.66
CA ARG A 71 -8.06 -5.75 15.26
C ARG A 71 -8.11 -6.94 14.33
N MET A 72 -7.59 -8.08 14.74
CA MET A 72 -7.66 -9.32 13.94
C MET A 72 -9.11 -9.75 13.71
N GLU A 73 -9.99 -9.62 14.71
CA GLU A 73 -11.42 -9.85 14.56
C GLU A 73 -12.07 -8.84 13.62
N ALA A 74 -11.83 -7.54 13.86
CA ALA A 74 -12.34 -6.44 13.03
C ALA A 74 -11.93 -6.56 11.56
N MET A 75 -10.66 -6.88 11.29
CA MET A 75 -10.15 -7.09 9.92
C MET A 75 -10.83 -8.24 9.21
N ARG A 76 -11.10 -9.38 9.90
CA ARG A 76 -11.83 -10.51 9.32
C ARG A 76 -13.27 -10.16 8.96
N LEU A 77 -13.96 -9.45 9.85
CA LEU A 77 -15.33 -8.97 9.61
C LEU A 77 -15.36 -8.01 8.43
N SER A 78 -14.49 -6.99 8.44
CA SER A 78 -14.38 -6.03 7.33
C SER A 78 -14.02 -6.68 6.01
N ALA A 79 -13.07 -7.64 5.99
CA ALA A 79 -12.68 -8.34 4.77
C ALA A 79 -13.85 -9.11 4.14
N ARG A 80 -14.66 -9.80 4.95
CA ARG A 80 -15.87 -10.49 4.48
C ARG A 80 -16.89 -9.51 3.93
N THR A 81 -17.19 -8.46 4.68
CA THR A 81 -18.13 -7.42 4.23
C THR A 81 -17.67 -6.77 2.94
N ALA A 82 -16.37 -6.46 2.81
CA ALA A 82 -15.82 -5.91 1.59
C ALA A 82 -16.00 -6.85 0.39
N ALA A 83 -15.75 -8.15 0.58
CA ALA A 83 -15.96 -9.16 -0.47
C ALA A 83 -17.43 -9.28 -0.87
N GLU A 84 -18.36 -9.24 0.09
CA GLU A 84 -19.82 -9.28 -0.16
C GLU A 84 -20.32 -8.06 -0.95
N HIS A 85 -19.70 -6.89 -0.75
CA HIS A 85 -20.07 -5.62 -1.40
C HIS A 85 -19.22 -5.27 -2.63
N GLY A 86 -18.23 -6.10 -2.98
CA GLY A 86 -17.30 -5.79 -4.07
C GLY A 86 -16.36 -4.62 -3.78
N THR A 87 -16.18 -4.26 -2.52
CA THR A 87 -15.27 -3.20 -2.09
C THR A 87 -13.82 -3.69 -2.22
N PRO A 88 -12.95 -3.00 -2.98
CA PRO A 88 -11.57 -3.41 -3.16
C PRO A 88 -10.79 -3.34 -1.84
N ILE A 89 -9.95 -4.36 -1.60
CA ILE A 89 -9.17 -4.51 -0.38
C ILE A 89 -7.69 -4.30 -0.69
N LEU A 90 -7.01 -3.46 0.08
CA LEU A 90 -5.56 -3.44 0.21
C LEU A 90 -5.16 -4.19 1.49
N LEU A 91 -4.29 -5.19 1.37
CA LEU A 91 -3.63 -5.84 2.50
C LEU A 91 -2.19 -5.35 2.62
N ASP A 92 -1.87 -4.61 3.67
CA ASP A 92 -0.51 -4.18 4.01
C ASP A 92 0.11 -5.16 5.01
N ALA A 93 1.01 -6.00 4.52
CA ALA A 93 1.58 -7.17 5.20
C ALA A 93 2.70 -6.83 6.19
N VAL A 94 2.57 -5.73 6.92
CA VAL A 94 3.58 -5.24 7.87
C VAL A 94 4.01 -6.31 8.85
N GLY A 95 5.29 -6.64 8.84
CA GLY A 95 5.92 -7.52 9.84
C GLY A 95 5.71 -9.02 9.63
N VAL A 96 5.15 -9.46 8.49
CA VAL A 96 5.00 -10.91 8.19
C VAL A 96 6.36 -11.61 8.03
N ALA A 97 7.41 -10.89 7.71
CA ALA A 97 8.76 -11.43 7.62
C ALA A 97 9.31 -11.83 8.99
N CYS A 98 9.02 -11.06 10.04
CA CYS A 98 9.57 -11.30 11.39
C CYS A 98 8.59 -11.93 12.38
N SER A 99 7.29 -12.06 12.02
CA SER A 99 6.25 -12.58 12.90
C SER A 99 5.45 -13.71 12.24
N ARG A 100 5.57 -14.92 12.81
CA ARG A 100 4.77 -16.06 12.37
C ARG A 100 3.26 -15.79 12.53
N LEU A 101 2.86 -15.20 13.66
CA LEU A 101 1.46 -14.84 13.90
C LEU A 101 0.90 -13.96 12.78
N ARG A 102 1.64 -12.91 12.37
CA ARG A 102 1.20 -12.01 11.30
C ARG A 102 1.16 -12.71 9.96
N ARG A 103 2.15 -13.55 9.66
CA ARG A 103 2.20 -14.31 8.41
C ARG A 103 1.07 -15.30 8.32
N ASP A 104 0.82 -16.11 9.36
CA ASP A 104 -0.28 -17.08 9.39
C ASP A 104 -1.63 -16.36 9.26
N TYR A 105 -1.77 -15.20 9.91
CA TYR A 105 -2.97 -14.37 9.81
C TYR A 105 -3.15 -13.77 8.41
N ALA A 106 -2.10 -13.25 7.78
CA ALA A 106 -2.14 -12.76 6.41
C ALA A 106 -2.55 -13.85 5.42
N CYS A 107 -1.97 -15.05 5.55
CA CYS A 107 -2.32 -16.21 4.72
C CYS A 107 -3.81 -16.57 4.89
N GLY A 108 -4.31 -16.64 6.12
CA GLY A 108 -5.72 -16.92 6.39
C GLY A 108 -6.68 -15.84 5.83
N LEU A 109 -6.29 -14.57 5.84
CA LEU A 109 -7.07 -13.52 5.19
C LEU A 109 -7.10 -13.71 3.67
N MET A 110 -5.95 -14.00 3.04
CA MET A 110 -5.83 -14.22 1.59
C MET A 110 -6.49 -15.53 1.11
N GLU A 111 -6.77 -16.47 2.00
CA GLU A 111 -7.57 -17.67 1.73
C GLU A 111 -9.08 -17.37 1.80
N ALA A 112 -9.48 -16.47 2.70
CA ALA A 112 -10.87 -16.10 2.88
C ALA A 112 -11.38 -15.10 1.84
N VAL A 113 -10.53 -14.18 1.37
CA VAL A 113 -10.86 -13.13 0.40
C VAL A 113 -9.67 -12.89 -0.53
N THR A 114 -9.92 -12.38 -1.74
CA THR A 114 -8.85 -11.97 -2.67
C THR A 114 -8.63 -10.46 -2.55
N PRO A 115 -7.52 -9.99 -1.93
CA PRO A 115 -7.19 -8.57 -1.93
C PRO A 115 -6.95 -8.08 -3.36
N ALA A 116 -7.39 -6.86 -3.67
CA ALA A 116 -7.07 -6.21 -4.94
C ALA A 116 -5.57 -5.87 -5.04
N VAL A 117 -4.96 -5.55 -3.89
CA VAL A 117 -3.51 -5.31 -3.77
C VAL A 117 -2.98 -5.92 -2.48
N ILE A 118 -1.88 -6.67 -2.57
CA ILE A 118 -1.03 -7.07 -1.45
C ILE A 118 0.19 -6.16 -1.46
N LYS A 119 0.44 -5.45 -0.36
CA LYS A 119 1.59 -4.55 -0.22
C LYS A 119 2.48 -5.02 0.93
N GLY A 120 3.77 -4.92 0.75
CA GLY A 120 4.80 -5.12 1.77
C GLY A 120 6.14 -4.59 1.29
N ASN A 121 7.15 -4.56 2.18
CA ASN A 121 8.52 -4.35 1.75
C ASN A 121 9.09 -5.63 1.08
N TYR A 122 10.31 -5.58 0.57
CA TYR A 122 10.97 -6.69 -0.13
C TYR A 122 10.99 -7.98 0.70
N SER A 123 11.36 -7.90 1.99
CA SER A 123 11.38 -9.05 2.89
C SER A 123 9.99 -9.59 3.17
N GLU A 124 8.99 -8.73 3.32
CA GLU A 124 7.61 -9.12 3.58
C GLU A 124 6.99 -9.84 2.40
N ILE A 125 7.19 -9.33 1.17
CA ILE A 125 6.70 -9.99 -0.05
C ILE A 125 7.42 -11.33 -0.26
N ASN A 126 8.74 -11.38 -0.06
CA ASN A 126 9.48 -12.64 -0.14
C ASN A 126 9.03 -13.66 0.91
N ALA A 127 8.70 -13.21 2.13
CA ALA A 127 8.19 -14.07 3.20
C ALA A 127 6.79 -14.64 2.92
N LEU A 128 5.94 -13.89 2.23
CA LEU A 128 4.62 -14.38 1.79
C LEU A 128 4.73 -15.38 0.62
N TYR A 129 5.74 -15.23 -0.24
CA TYR A 129 6.00 -16.16 -1.34
C TYR A 129 6.60 -17.47 -0.86
N GLN A 130 7.50 -17.44 0.14
CA GLN A 130 8.19 -18.63 0.65
C GLN A 130 7.49 -19.19 1.89
N GLU A 131 6.88 -20.39 1.80
CA GLU A 131 6.20 -21.05 2.93
C GLU A 131 7.11 -21.29 4.16
N ARG A 132 8.44 -21.35 3.97
CA ARG A 132 9.42 -21.63 5.02
C ARG A 132 10.39 -20.47 5.26
N TYR A 133 9.98 -19.26 4.96
CA TYR A 133 10.84 -18.09 5.19
C TYR A 133 11.22 -17.97 6.67
N ARG A 134 12.52 -17.96 6.94
CA ARG A 134 13.09 -17.67 8.27
C ARG A 134 13.77 -16.32 8.19
N ALA A 135 13.12 -15.29 8.68
CA ALA A 135 13.75 -13.97 8.80
C ALA A 135 14.82 -14.03 9.91
N SER A 136 16.06 -13.75 9.54
CA SER A 136 17.16 -13.54 10.49
C SER A 136 17.31 -12.06 10.86
N GLY A 137 16.20 -11.44 11.32
CA GLY A 137 16.19 -10.05 11.77
C GLY A 137 15.86 -9.03 10.70
N VAL A 138 15.79 -7.75 11.11
CA VAL A 138 15.38 -6.59 10.31
C VAL A 138 16.35 -6.27 9.16
N ASP A 139 17.58 -6.75 9.24
CA ASP A 139 18.66 -6.52 8.26
C ASP A 139 18.57 -7.38 6.98
N ALA A 140 17.58 -8.27 6.89
CA ALA A 140 17.40 -9.14 5.72
C ALA A 140 17.04 -8.38 4.44
N ASP A 141 16.50 -7.16 4.54
CA ASP A 141 16.09 -6.33 3.40
C ASP A 141 17.25 -5.87 2.53
N ALA A 142 18.41 -5.62 3.12
CA ALA A 142 19.60 -5.13 2.40
C ALA A 142 20.26 -6.21 1.51
N ALA A 143 19.92 -7.49 1.72
CA ALA A 143 20.52 -8.64 1.01
C ALA A 143 19.67 -9.16 -0.16
N LEU A 144 18.40 -8.73 -0.28
CA LEU A 144 17.52 -9.17 -1.36
C LEU A 144 17.76 -8.31 -2.61
N ASP A 145 18.24 -8.94 -3.69
CA ASP A 145 18.33 -8.27 -4.98
C ASP A 145 16.94 -8.06 -5.60
N ALA A 146 16.82 -7.00 -6.39
CA ALA A 146 15.54 -6.62 -7.02
C ALA A 146 14.97 -7.74 -7.90
N GLN A 147 15.78 -8.50 -8.62
CA GLN A 147 15.31 -9.59 -9.48
C GLN A 147 14.66 -10.73 -8.68
N THR A 148 15.21 -11.05 -7.51
CA THR A 148 14.62 -12.07 -6.62
C THR A 148 13.26 -11.63 -6.12
N VAL A 149 13.11 -10.35 -5.75
CA VAL A 149 11.82 -9.77 -5.31
C VAL A 149 10.83 -9.68 -6.46
N GLU A 150 11.25 -9.29 -7.66
CA GLU A 150 10.40 -9.26 -8.85
C GLU A 150 9.80 -10.62 -9.16
N ARG A 151 10.63 -11.68 -9.14
CA ARG A 151 10.16 -13.07 -9.33
C ARG A 151 9.17 -13.49 -8.26
N ALA A 152 9.48 -13.21 -6.98
CA ALA A 152 8.60 -13.53 -5.86
C ALA A 152 7.27 -12.79 -5.95
N ALA A 153 7.31 -11.48 -6.25
CA ALA A 153 6.13 -10.64 -6.41
C ALA A 153 5.25 -11.11 -7.58
N ALA A 154 5.83 -11.39 -8.75
CA ALA A 154 5.10 -11.88 -9.90
C ALA A 154 4.48 -13.26 -9.67
N ALA A 155 5.20 -14.17 -9.02
CA ALA A 155 4.68 -15.49 -8.67
C ALA A 155 3.54 -15.40 -7.65
N LEU A 156 3.67 -14.55 -6.63
CA LEU A 156 2.62 -14.29 -5.64
C LEU A 156 1.38 -13.67 -6.30
N ALA A 157 1.57 -12.70 -7.20
CA ALA A 157 0.48 -12.05 -7.93
C ALA A 157 -0.31 -13.07 -8.77
N ARG A 158 0.37 -13.94 -9.52
CA ARG A 158 -0.27 -15.01 -10.31
C ARG A 158 -1.01 -16.01 -9.43
N THR A 159 -0.36 -16.50 -8.37
CA THR A 159 -0.92 -17.54 -7.50
C THR A 159 -2.13 -17.05 -6.73
N ARG A 160 -2.17 -15.78 -6.35
CA ARG A 160 -3.24 -15.18 -5.56
C ARG A 160 -4.24 -14.37 -6.39
N HIS A 161 -4.04 -14.27 -7.71
CA HIS A 161 -4.88 -13.47 -8.62
C HIS A 161 -5.06 -12.02 -8.15
N THR A 162 -3.97 -11.37 -7.79
CA THR A 162 -3.92 -10.05 -7.15
C THR A 162 -2.81 -9.20 -7.75
N VAL A 163 -2.79 -7.92 -7.39
CA VAL A 163 -1.63 -7.06 -7.62
C VAL A 163 -0.72 -7.12 -6.40
N VAL A 164 0.59 -7.19 -6.62
CA VAL A 164 1.59 -7.12 -5.56
C VAL A 164 2.37 -5.82 -5.71
N LEU A 165 2.48 -5.07 -4.59
CA LEU A 165 3.31 -3.90 -4.42
C LEU A 165 4.43 -4.26 -3.43
N ALA A 166 5.66 -4.40 -3.91
CA ALA A 166 6.85 -4.57 -3.08
C ALA A 166 7.58 -3.22 -2.97
N SER A 167 7.48 -2.58 -1.81
CA SER A 167 8.12 -1.28 -1.58
C SER A 167 9.60 -1.43 -1.19
N GLY A 168 10.44 -0.54 -1.73
CA GLY A 168 11.87 -0.57 -1.51
C GLY A 168 12.58 0.67 -2.04
N LYS A 169 13.87 0.56 -2.36
CA LYS A 169 14.61 1.62 -3.05
C LYS A 169 14.02 1.91 -4.45
N VAL A 170 13.52 0.88 -5.10
CA VAL A 170 12.68 0.92 -6.30
C VAL A 170 11.40 0.18 -5.93
N ASP A 171 10.26 0.84 -6.02
CA ASP A 171 9.00 0.14 -5.80
C ASP A 171 8.66 -0.74 -7.00
N ILE A 172 8.25 -1.96 -6.74
CA ILE A 172 7.90 -2.97 -7.74
C ILE A 172 6.40 -3.22 -7.65
N VAL A 173 5.68 -2.99 -8.74
CA VAL A 173 4.23 -3.26 -8.82
C VAL A 173 3.97 -4.24 -9.96
N THR A 174 3.27 -5.34 -9.68
CA THR A 174 2.99 -6.37 -10.70
C THR A 174 1.62 -7.01 -10.51
N ASP A 175 0.96 -7.34 -11.63
CA ASP A 175 -0.23 -8.20 -11.70
C ASP A 175 0.12 -9.66 -12.07
N GLY A 176 1.41 -9.96 -12.19
CA GLY A 176 1.93 -11.27 -12.59
C GLY A 176 2.19 -11.40 -14.10
N THR A 177 1.70 -10.48 -14.93
CA THR A 177 1.94 -10.39 -16.38
C THR A 177 2.73 -9.15 -16.76
N ARG A 178 2.44 -8.03 -16.14
CA ARG A 178 3.15 -6.76 -16.26
C ARG A 178 3.86 -6.45 -14.95
N LEU A 179 5.02 -5.84 -15.04
CA LEU A 179 5.79 -5.35 -13.91
C LEU A 179 6.16 -3.90 -14.17
N ILE A 180 5.86 -3.04 -13.21
CA ILE A 180 6.23 -1.63 -13.24
C ILE A 180 7.22 -1.36 -12.11
N ARG A 181 8.36 -0.79 -12.46
CA ARG A 181 9.32 -0.22 -11.51
C ARG A 181 9.06 1.25 -11.35
N VAL A 182 8.89 1.71 -10.12
CA VAL A 182 8.76 3.13 -9.78
C VAL A 182 10.04 3.54 -9.04
N ARG A 183 10.83 4.45 -9.64
CA ARG A 183 12.14 4.87 -9.10
C ARG A 183 12.08 6.18 -8.33
N ASN A 184 10.88 6.72 -8.18
CA ASN A 184 10.68 7.93 -7.39
C ASN A 184 10.83 7.66 -5.90
N GLY A 185 11.35 8.66 -5.19
CA GLY A 185 11.49 8.61 -3.75
C GLY A 185 12.76 9.29 -3.27
N THR A 186 12.89 9.36 -1.97
CA THR A 186 14.07 9.93 -1.29
C THR A 186 14.41 9.08 -0.06
N PRO A 187 15.69 8.99 0.33
CA PRO A 187 16.08 8.33 1.58
C PRO A 187 15.37 8.91 2.82
N GLN A 188 14.92 10.16 2.79
CA GLN A 188 14.23 10.79 3.91
C GLN A 188 12.88 10.14 4.22
N LEU A 189 12.23 9.46 3.25
CA LEU A 189 11.02 8.66 3.50
C LEU A 189 11.27 7.54 4.52
N SER A 190 12.47 6.97 4.56
CA SER A 190 12.83 5.94 5.55
C SER A 190 13.23 6.51 6.92
N CYS A 191 13.46 7.82 7.01
CA CYS A 191 13.87 8.50 8.24
C CYS A 191 12.69 8.94 9.11
N VAL A 192 11.45 8.75 8.65
CA VAL A 192 10.22 9.06 9.39
C VAL A 192 9.31 7.84 9.43
N THR A 193 8.73 7.57 10.61
CA THR A 193 7.84 6.42 10.75
C THR A 193 6.51 6.66 10.05
N GLY A 194 5.92 5.60 9.52
CA GLY A 194 4.57 5.62 8.96
C GLY A 194 4.47 5.89 7.44
N THR A 195 5.54 6.27 6.76
CA THR A 195 5.53 6.52 5.30
C THR A 195 5.13 5.29 4.49
N GLY A 196 5.58 4.08 4.90
CA GLY A 196 5.12 2.84 4.32
C GLY A 196 3.61 2.60 4.50
N CYS A 197 3.06 2.93 5.68
CA CYS A 197 1.61 2.85 5.91
C CYS A 197 0.86 3.94 5.12
N MET A 198 1.44 5.13 4.95
CA MET A 198 0.89 6.19 4.07
C MET A 198 0.81 5.70 2.61
N LEU A 199 1.82 4.97 2.11
CA LEU A 199 1.77 4.36 0.79
C LEU A 199 0.58 3.39 0.66
N GLY A 200 0.33 2.57 1.68
CA GLY A 200 -0.86 1.72 1.75
C GLY A 200 -2.17 2.53 1.74
N ALA A 201 -2.24 3.60 2.54
CA ALA A 201 -3.41 4.47 2.61
C ALA A 201 -3.70 5.19 1.28
N LEU A 202 -2.66 5.69 0.61
CA LEU A 202 -2.75 6.28 -0.74
C LEU A 202 -3.20 5.25 -1.77
N THR A 203 -2.64 4.02 -1.72
CA THR A 203 -3.06 2.94 -2.61
C THR A 203 -4.55 2.62 -2.41
N ALA A 204 -5.03 2.54 -1.17
CA ALA A 204 -6.46 2.35 -0.89
C ALA A 204 -7.32 3.51 -1.40
N ALA A 205 -6.85 4.76 -1.26
CA ALA A 205 -7.55 5.90 -1.81
C ALA A 205 -7.70 5.81 -3.34
N TYR A 206 -6.63 5.44 -4.06
CA TYR A 206 -6.67 5.28 -5.51
C TYR A 206 -7.44 4.02 -5.96
N LEU A 207 -7.49 2.96 -5.15
CA LEU A 207 -8.33 1.77 -5.41
C LEU A 207 -9.83 2.11 -5.47
N SER A 208 -10.27 3.16 -4.81
CA SER A 208 -11.68 3.61 -4.90
C SER A 208 -12.07 4.11 -6.30
N ALA A 209 -11.10 4.33 -7.19
CA ALA A 209 -11.31 4.92 -8.51
C ALA A 209 -10.58 4.24 -9.67
N ALA A 210 -9.71 3.25 -9.40
CA ALA A 210 -8.85 2.62 -10.39
C ALA A 210 -8.67 1.11 -10.14
N SER A 211 -8.09 0.40 -11.13
CA SER A 211 -7.67 -1.00 -10.96
C SER A 211 -6.54 -1.12 -9.94
N GLY A 212 -6.31 -2.34 -9.43
CA GLY A 212 -5.24 -2.59 -8.45
C GLY A 212 -3.86 -2.14 -8.94
N LEU A 213 -3.51 -2.46 -10.20
CA LEU A 213 -2.23 -2.08 -10.78
C LEU A 213 -2.09 -0.56 -10.90
N ASP A 214 -3.10 0.08 -11.51
CA ASP A 214 -3.11 1.53 -11.71
C ASP A 214 -3.07 2.29 -10.37
N ALA A 215 -3.83 1.83 -9.37
CA ALA A 215 -3.87 2.43 -8.04
C ALA A 215 -2.52 2.34 -7.32
N ALA A 216 -1.88 1.17 -7.34
CA ALA A 216 -0.59 0.94 -6.69
C ALA A 216 0.53 1.77 -7.35
N VAL A 217 0.60 1.78 -8.69
CA VAL A 217 1.58 2.61 -9.42
C VAL A 217 1.35 4.09 -9.14
N THR A 218 0.10 4.55 -9.18
CA THR A 218 -0.23 5.95 -8.87
C THR A 218 0.21 6.33 -7.45
N ALA A 219 -0.03 5.47 -6.46
CA ALA A 219 0.36 5.72 -5.08
C ALA A 219 1.89 5.82 -4.91
N CYS A 220 2.66 4.91 -5.54
CA CYS A 220 4.12 4.94 -5.52
C CYS A 220 4.66 6.22 -6.17
N ALA A 221 4.17 6.57 -7.38
CA ALA A 221 4.61 7.76 -8.09
C ALA A 221 4.31 9.04 -7.30
N VAL A 222 3.08 9.17 -6.79
CA VAL A 222 2.66 10.36 -6.02
C VAL A 222 3.46 10.48 -4.72
N LEU A 223 3.57 9.41 -3.92
CA LEU A 223 4.33 9.48 -2.67
C LEU A 223 5.82 9.72 -2.93
N GLY A 224 6.38 9.06 -3.94
CA GLY A 224 7.80 9.20 -4.30
C GLY A 224 8.14 10.61 -4.77
N VAL A 225 7.35 11.17 -5.69
CA VAL A 225 7.54 12.56 -6.18
C VAL A 225 7.33 13.56 -5.04
N CYS A 226 6.27 13.42 -4.23
CA CYS A 226 6.06 14.30 -3.07
C CYS A 226 7.21 14.19 -2.05
N GLY A 227 7.78 13.00 -1.88
CA GLY A 227 8.97 12.81 -1.06
C GLY A 227 10.18 13.57 -1.58
N GLN A 228 10.42 13.55 -2.90
CA GLN A 228 11.51 14.32 -3.56
C GLN A 228 11.28 15.83 -3.40
N LEU A 229 10.06 16.31 -3.59
CA LEU A 229 9.71 17.72 -3.44
C LEU A 229 9.81 18.22 -1.98
N ALA A 230 9.63 17.31 -1.01
CA ALA A 230 9.70 17.63 0.42
C ALA A 230 11.11 17.56 1.01
N GLU A 231 12.13 17.17 0.23
CA GLU A 231 13.51 17.06 0.73
C GLU A 231 13.98 18.34 1.46
N THR A 232 14.58 18.16 2.62
CA THR A 232 14.99 19.28 3.47
C THR A 232 16.16 18.92 4.38
N GLU A 233 17.04 19.89 4.65
CA GLU A 233 18.11 19.79 5.64
C GLU A 233 17.62 20.11 7.08
N ARG A 234 16.36 20.55 7.24
CA ARG A 234 15.80 20.99 8.53
C ARG A 234 15.45 19.84 9.48
N GLY A 235 15.49 18.59 8.99
CA GLY A 235 15.22 17.39 9.79
C GLY A 235 13.86 16.74 9.54
N SER A 236 13.65 15.57 10.19
CA SER A 236 12.51 14.68 9.94
C SER A 236 11.14 15.31 10.19
N GLY A 237 11.00 16.19 11.18
CA GLY A 237 9.74 16.89 11.44
C GLY A 237 9.34 17.82 10.28
N SER A 238 10.29 18.63 9.79
CA SER A 238 10.08 19.50 8.62
C SER A 238 9.82 18.70 7.34
N PHE A 239 10.51 17.57 7.16
CA PHE A 239 10.26 16.66 6.05
C PHE A 239 8.81 16.13 6.06
N MET A 240 8.31 15.64 7.21
CA MET A 240 6.93 15.14 7.29
C MET A 240 5.89 16.23 7.00
N VAL A 241 6.10 17.45 7.48
CA VAL A 241 5.22 18.58 7.15
C VAL A 241 5.27 18.86 5.64
N GLY A 242 6.47 19.00 5.07
CA GLY A 242 6.65 19.21 3.64
C GLY A 242 6.05 18.10 2.77
N LEU A 243 6.13 16.84 3.22
CA LEU A 243 5.51 15.70 2.52
C LEU A 243 3.99 15.82 2.45
N LEU A 244 3.33 16.19 3.56
CA LEU A 244 1.88 16.39 3.58
C LEU A 244 1.46 17.62 2.77
N ASP A 245 2.23 18.70 2.82
CA ASP A 245 2.03 19.88 1.98
C ASP A 245 2.14 19.51 0.50
N ALA A 246 3.19 18.80 0.10
CA ALA A 246 3.38 18.34 -1.27
C ALA A 246 2.23 17.42 -1.73
N LEU A 247 1.78 16.46 -0.91
CA LEU A 247 0.64 15.59 -1.24
C LEU A 247 -0.64 16.39 -1.53
N SER A 248 -0.88 17.46 -0.80
CA SER A 248 -2.10 18.28 -0.93
C SER A 248 -2.04 19.28 -2.09
N THR A 249 -0.84 19.71 -2.50
CA THR A 249 -0.64 20.77 -3.50
C THR A 249 -0.11 20.28 -4.84
N LEU A 250 0.34 19.01 -4.95
CA LEU A 250 0.93 18.42 -6.16
C LEU A 250 0.06 18.66 -7.40
N GLN A 251 0.64 19.33 -8.40
CA GLN A 251 0.00 19.52 -9.70
C GLN A 251 0.33 18.37 -10.65
N ASP A 252 -0.59 18.07 -11.59
CA ASP A 252 -0.40 16.95 -12.53
C ASP A 252 0.81 17.16 -13.44
N ALA A 253 1.04 18.39 -13.92
CA ALA A 253 2.21 18.72 -14.73
C ALA A 253 3.54 18.53 -13.98
N GLU A 254 3.53 18.76 -12.66
CA GLU A 254 4.70 18.54 -11.81
C GLU A 254 4.93 17.04 -11.60
N LEU A 255 3.87 16.28 -11.35
CA LEU A 255 3.96 14.83 -11.25
C LEU A 255 4.50 14.20 -12.53
N GLU A 256 3.94 14.57 -13.70
CA GLU A 256 4.39 14.08 -15.01
C GLU A 256 5.85 14.42 -15.31
N ARG A 257 6.33 15.57 -14.85
CA ARG A 257 7.73 16.00 -15.02
C ARG A 257 8.72 15.15 -14.23
N TYR A 258 8.35 14.71 -13.04
CA TYR A 258 9.27 14.05 -12.10
C TYR A 258 9.07 12.53 -12.00
N MET A 259 7.93 11.97 -12.45
CA MET A 259 7.72 10.53 -12.35
C MET A 259 8.72 9.75 -13.21
N ASP A 260 9.26 8.68 -12.64
CA ASP A 260 10.19 7.74 -13.27
C ASP A 260 9.61 6.33 -13.17
N LEU A 261 8.99 5.90 -14.25
CA LEU A 261 8.30 4.62 -14.39
C LEU A 261 8.95 3.80 -15.51
N GLU A 262 9.18 2.52 -15.26
CA GLU A 262 9.61 1.55 -16.28
C GLU A 262 8.64 0.37 -16.28
N GLU A 263 7.97 0.14 -17.41
CA GLU A 263 7.08 -1.01 -17.59
C GLU A 263 7.81 -2.14 -18.31
N ILE A 264 7.69 -3.35 -17.79
CA ILE A 264 8.31 -4.58 -18.30
C ILE A 264 7.23 -5.64 -18.45
N GLU A 265 7.14 -6.24 -19.62
CA GLU A 265 6.33 -7.44 -19.83
C GLU A 265 7.07 -8.66 -19.26
N ILE A 266 6.38 -9.44 -18.44
CA ILE A 266 6.93 -10.66 -17.85
C ILE A 266 6.41 -11.84 -18.68
N GLU A 267 7.32 -12.60 -19.30
CA GLU A 267 6.93 -13.85 -19.93
C GLU A 267 6.28 -14.80 -18.93
N ALA A 268 5.12 -15.35 -19.30
CA ALA A 268 4.44 -16.39 -18.53
C ALA A 268 5.29 -17.66 -18.58
N SER A 269 6.06 -17.92 -17.50
CA SER A 269 6.80 -19.17 -17.32
C SER A 269 5.93 -20.26 -16.71
#